data_df1bcf452e614f76b48daecac0d23304
#
_entry.id   df1bcf452e614f76b48daecac0d23304
#
_cell.length_a   1.000
_cell.length_b   1.000
_cell.length_c   1.000
_cell.angle_alpha   90.00
_cell.angle_beta   90.00
_cell.angle_gamma   90.00
#
_symmetry.space_group_name_H-M   'P 1'
#
loop_
_entity.id
_entity.type
_entity.pdbx_description
1 polymer ?
#
loop_
_entity_poly.entity_id
_entity_poly.type
_entity_poly.pdbx_seq_one_letter_code
_entity_poly.pdbx_strand_id
1 'polypeptide(L)'
;MSKEEQKRAAEDASSSDDDVGPLPGPAGGDSTKRRKTLQYEKLYLDQLPRADRYVKSLMHRDTINFVQVTPHTDFVITTSVDGHVKFWKKQSSSIEFVKHYNAHLSMIVAVATSADGAYFASAAADGSIKVFDVINFDLIHMFQVPYTPRACAWVHRRGSVDTVLAVAEEHSSHIHFYDGRDSDGTPLFSSTKVHKNPCHILAYNEPYDCIVSADTSGMVEYWQPREPYVMPQGLFSLKSNTDLFEFKRTKSVPATLTFSPDFQRFATTSTCDRQVRVFDFQHGKLLRKYDESLAAVQEMQQANTTIYQLDDMEFGRRLAVERDIDASTLPGLGDAVANATGAGTANAVFDQSGNFIMYGTMLGIKMVNLKTNKVARLLGKEETMRFMNVSLYQGVPIKKFTTNIALAVSNNPLAKPDEQDPTLFCTAFKRARFYMFTKNEPDTDPTSKLAGQDRDIFNEKPTREEQAIASENPGAKKKHVITSAILHTTAGDIHLQLYPQLVPKTGENFVGLAKKGYYNGVIFHRVIKKFMIQTGDPLGDGTGGESLWGGEFE
;
A
#
# COMPACT_ATOMS: atom_id res chain seq x y z
N MET A 1 -42.81 -20.05 -3.93
CA MET A 1 -41.49 -20.07 -3.26
C MET A 1 -41.30 -21.46 -2.66
N SER A 2 -40.32 -22.19 -3.11
CA SER A 2 -40.07 -23.55 -2.68
C SER A 2 -39.33 -23.57 -1.33
N LYS A 3 -39.48 -24.67 -0.58
CA LYS A 3 -38.80 -24.85 0.72
C LYS A 3 -37.25 -24.74 0.63
N GLU A 4 -36.69 -24.84 -0.56
CA GLU A 4 -35.24 -24.66 -0.81
C GLU A 4 -34.82 -23.17 -0.86
N GLU A 5 -35.68 -22.28 -1.33
CA GLU A 5 -35.40 -20.82 -1.33
C GLU A 5 -35.46 -20.23 0.10
N GLN A 6 -36.36 -20.76 0.94
CA GLN A 6 -36.41 -20.37 2.36
C GLN A 6 -35.20 -20.87 3.15
N LYS A 7 -34.61 -22.02 2.77
CA LYS A 7 -33.41 -22.56 3.43
C LYS A 7 -32.14 -21.78 3.04
N ARG A 8 -32.04 -21.30 1.79
CA ARG A 8 -30.93 -20.43 1.36
C ARG A 8 -30.99 -19.02 1.98
N ALA A 9 -32.17 -18.45 2.13
CA ALA A 9 -32.34 -17.16 2.80
C ALA A 9 -32.04 -17.21 4.31
N ALA A 10 -32.18 -18.38 4.95
CA ALA A 10 -31.85 -18.57 6.37
C ALA A 10 -30.36 -18.84 6.62
N GLU A 11 -29.62 -19.35 5.61
CA GLU A 11 -28.16 -19.59 5.71
C GLU A 11 -27.34 -18.31 5.53
N ASP A 12 -27.87 -17.28 4.82
CA ASP A 12 -27.20 -15.99 4.63
C ASP A 12 -27.40 -14.99 5.79
N ALA A 13 -28.36 -15.26 6.69
CA ALA A 13 -28.71 -14.35 7.80
C ALA A 13 -27.95 -14.61 9.12
N SER A 14 -27.07 -15.62 9.20
CA SER A 14 -26.46 -16.04 10.46
C SER A 14 -24.93 -15.91 10.52
N SER A 15 -24.40 -14.76 10.15
CA SER A 15 -22.98 -14.47 10.38
C SER A 15 -22.74 -13.18 11.15
N SER A 16 -23.30 -13.12 12.37
CA SER A 16 -22.79 -12.21 13.40
C SER A 16 -21.94 -13.07 14.35
N ASP A 17 -20.63 -13.07 14.17
CA ASP A 17 -19.69 -13.61 15.13
C ASP A 17 -19.57 -12.58 16.29
N ASP A 18 -20.44 -12.73 17.30
CA ASP A 18 -20.21 -12.19 18.63
C ASP A 18 -19.24 -13.12 19.33
N ASP A 19 -18.04 -12.61 19.62
CA ASP A 19 -16.99 -13.27 20.39
C ASP A 19 -17.39 -13.27 21.87
N VAL A 20 -18.20 -14.26 22.28
CA VAL A 20 -18.45 -14.58 23.69
C VAL A 20 -17.69 -15.86 24.01
N GLY A 21 -16.80 -15.80 25.00
CA GLY A 21 -15.91 -16.87 25.41
C GLY A 21 -16.59 -18.21 25.67
N PRO A 22 -15.85 -19.32 25.71
CA PRO A 22 -16.38 -20.66 25.58
C PRO A 22 -17.08 -21.13 26.86
N LEU A 23 -18.36 -21.45 26.74
CA LEU A 23 -19.05 -22.34 27.68
C LEU A 23 -18.84 -23.80 27.23
N PRO A 24 -18.51 -24.75 28.16
CA PRO A 24 -18.30 -26.13 27.79
C PRO A 24 -19.62 -26.84 27.52
N GLY A 25 -19.90 -27.16 26.26
CA GLY A 25 -21.00 -28.03 25.84
C GLY A 25 -20.47 -29.36 25.30
N PRO A 26 -21.29 -30.43 25.27
CA PRO A 26 -20.84 -31.79 25.01
C PRO A 26 -20.36 -31.99 23.57
N ALA A 27 -19.31 -32.82 23.46
CA ALA A 27 -18.64 -33.17 22.21
C ALA A 27 -19.59 -33.71 21.13
N GLY A 28 -19.71 -33.01 20.04
CA GLY A 28 -20.40 -33.44 18.84
C GLY A 28 -19.79 -32.81 17.60
N GLY A 29 -19.04 -33.60 16.83
CA GLY A 29 -18.72 -33.43 15.43
C GLY A 29 -17.99 -32.16 15.02
N ASP A 30 -16.68 -32.24 14.82
CA ASP A 30 -15.83 -31.23 14.14
C ASP A 30 -16.41 -30.81 12.78
N SER A 31 -17.21 -29.75 12.78
CA SER A 31 -17.43 -28.97 11.57
C SER A 31 -16.24 -28.02 11.41
N THR A 32 -15.18 -28.47 10.78
CA THR A 32 -14.07 -27.60 10.37
C THR A 32 -14.64 -26.47 9.53
N LYS A 33 -14.71 -25.27 10.09
CA LYS A 33 -15.12 -24.04 9.37
C LYS A 33 -14.29 -23.97 8.09
N ARG A 34 -14.93 -24.13 6.93
CA ARG A 34 -14.25 -24.04 5.64
C ARG A 34 -13.62 -22.66 5.51
N ARG A 35 -12.31 -22.61 5.30
CA ARG A 35 -11.59 -21.34 5.10
C ARG A 35 -12.20 -20.63 3.88
N LYS A 36 -12.60 -19.38 4.07
CA LYS A 36 -13.07 -18.52 2.96
C LYS A 36 -11.91 -18.36 1.96
N THR A 37 -12.13 -18.73 0.71
CA THR A 37 -11.14 -18.58 -0.38
C THR A 37 -11.68 -17.59 -1.40
N LEU A 38 -10.82 -16.76 -1.96
CA LEU A 38 -11.16 -15.90 -3.09
C LEU A 38 -10.93 -16.69 -4.38
N GLN A 39 -11.98 -16.89 -5.17
CA GLN A 39 -11.84 -17.48 -6.50
C GLN A 39 -11.02 -16.51 -7.37
N TYR A 40 -10.11 -17.06 -8.19
CA TYR A 40 -9.25 -16.29 -9.09
C TYR A 40 -8.35 -15.25 -8.42
N GLU A 41 -7.96 -15.47 -7.15
CA GLU A 41 -7.10 -14.55 -6.40
C GLU A 41 -5.83 -14.18 -7.17
N LYS A 42 -5.21 -15.13 -7.88
CA LYS A 42 -4.02 -14.89 -8.69
C LYS A 42 -4.25 -13.85 -9.78
N LEU A 43 -5.39 -13.91 -10.48
CA LEU A 43 -5.72 -12.93 -11.54
C LEU A 43 -5.90 -11.52 -10.99
N TYR A 44 -6.54 -11.38 -9.83
CA TYR A 44 -6.65 -10.08 -9.17
C TYR A 44 -5.30 -9.56 -8.72
N LEU A 45 -4.43 -10.43 -8.17
CA LEU A 45 -3.09 -10.05 -7.74
C LEU A 45 -2.17 -9.67 -8.91
N ASP A 46 -2.40 -10.20 -10.11
CA ASP A 46 -1.66 -9.84 -11.32
C ASP A 46 -2.05 -8.44 -11.84
N GLN A 47 -3.20 -7.92 -11.44
CA GLN A 47 -3.66 -6.56 -11.73
C GLN A 47 -3.28 -5.56 -10.62
N LEU A 48 -2.39 -5.92 -9.72
CA LEU A 48 -1.92 -5.10 -8.62
C LEU A 48 -0.39 -4.99 -8.65
N PRO A 49 0.18 -3.89 -8.15
CA PRO A 49 1.62 -3.71 -8.06
C PRO A 49 2.28 -4.85 -7.31
N ARG A 50 3.46 -5.24 -7.76
CA ARG A 50 4.19 -6.38 -7.20
C ARG A 50 5.59 -6.01 -6.70
N ALA A 51 6.18 -4.96 -7.25
CA ALA A 51 7.54 -4.56 -6.93
C ALA A 51 7.71 -4.26 -5.43
N ASP A 52 8.72 -4.86 -4.80
CA ASP A 52 9.06 -4.59 -3.41
C ASP A 52 9.73 -3.22 -3.23
N ARG A 53 10.33 -2.67 -4.29
CA ARG A 53 10.99 -1.36 -4.32
C ARG A 53 10.26 -0.41 -5.27
N TYR A 54 10.36 0.90 -5.01
CA TYR A 54 9.83 1.89 -5.94
C TYR A 54 10.70 1.99 -7.20
N VAL A 55 10.07 2.19 -8.35
CA VAL A 55 10.75 2.31 -9.63
C VAL A 55 11.26 3.73 -9.86
N LYS A 56 10.41 4.72 -9.61
CA LYS A 56 10.73 6.14 -9.79
C LYS A 56 10.21 6.97 -8.63
N SER A 57 10.92 8.05 -8.34
CA SER A 57 10.46 9.10 -7.43
C SER A 57 10.51 10.45 -8.14
N LEU A 58 9.44 11.22 -8.01
CA LEU A 58 9.30 12.51 -8.67
C LEU A 58 9.10 13.60 -7.63
N MET A 59 9.71 14.76 -7.87
CA MET A 59 9.84 15.78 -6.84
C MET A 59 8.91 16.99 -7.01
N HIS A 60 8.56 17.54 -5.85
CA HIS A 60 8.11 18.92 -5.68
C HIS A 60 9.22 19.75 -5.00
N ARG A 61 8.95 21.04 -4.84
CA ARG A 61 9.86 21.93 -4.14
C ARG A 61 9.80 21.70 -2.62
N ASP A 62 8.61 21.40 -2.11
CA ASP A 62 8.34 21.16 -0.69
C ASP A 62 7.59 19.85 -0.47
N THR A 63 7.30 19.50 0.78
CA THR A 63 6.62 18.29 1.19
C THR A 63 5.31 18.08 0.42
N ILE A 64 5.13 16.87 -0.10
CA ILE A 64 3.90 16.49 -0.80
C ILE A 64 2.88 16.00 0.23
N ASN A 65 1.69 16.61 0.22
CA ASN A 65 0.59 16.24 1.10
C ASN A 65 -0.39 15.27 0.43
N PHE A 66 -0.81 15.49 -0.82
CA PHE A 66 -1.75 14.60 -1.49
C PHE A 66 -1.21 14.10 -2.83
N VAL A 67 -1.53 12.84 -3.13
CA VAL A 67 -1.43 12.25 -4.46
C VAL A 67 -2.77 11.62 -4.80
N GLN A 68 -3.35 12.02 -5.92
CA GLN A 68 -4.64 11.50 -6.39
C GLN A 68 -4.54 11.03 -7.83
N VAL A 69 -4.98 9.81 -8.07
CA VAL A 69 -5.26 9.30 -9.41
C VAL A 69 -6.69 9.68 -9.77
N THR A 70 -6.89 10.29 -10.91
CA THR A 70 -8.23 10.69 -11.36
C THR A 70 -8.99 9.48 -11.89
N PRO A 71 -10.26 9.29 -11.46
CA PRO A 71 -11.09 8.19 -11.92
C PRO A 71 -11.25 8.23 -13.46
N HIS A 72 -11.22 7.08 -14.10
CA HIS A 72 -11.48 6.91 -15.53
C HIS A 72 -10.57 7.67 -16.49
N THR A 73 -9.48 8.24 -16.02
CA THR A 73 -8.47 8.95 -16.83
C THR A 73 -7.07 8.44 -16.47
N ASP A 74 -6.08 8.80 -17.31
CA ASP A 74 -4.69 8.41 -17.10
C ASP A 74 -3.88 9.50 -16.38
N PHE A 75 -4.55 10.35 -15.60
CA PHE A 75 -3.90 11.47 -14.94
C PHE A 75 -3.68 11.23 -13.44
N VAL A 76 -2.57 11.76 -12.97
CA VAL A 76 -2.19 11.80 -11.56
C VAL A 76 -1.98 13.25 -11.17
N ILE A 77 -2.53 13.65 -10.06
CA ILE A 77 -2.41 15.02 -9.55
C ILE A 77 -1.71 14.95 -8.20
N THR A 78 -0.69 15.77 -8.04
CA THR A 78 0.08 15.86 -6.80
C THR A 78 0.07 17.29 -6.30
N THR A 79 -0.11 17.45 -4.98
CA THR A 79 -0.11 18.76 -4.34
C THR A 79 0.94 18.81 -3.25
N SER A 80 1.50 19.99 -3.02
CA SER A 80 2.49 20.21 -1.99
C SER A 80 2.09 21.30 -1.01
N VAL A 81 2.74 21.32 0.13
CA VAL A 81 2.47 22.24 1.25
C VAL A 81 2.66 23.69 0.84
N ASP A 82 3.54 23.99 -0.11
CA ASP A 82 3.80 25.32 -0.67
C ASP A 82 2.69 25.83 -1.63
N GLY A 83 1.57 25.12 -1.77
CA GLY A 83 0.44 25.53 -2.60
C GLY A 83 0.58 25.16 -4.08
N HIS A 84 1.60 24.42 -4.46
CA HIS A 84 1.80 24.00 -5.83
C HIS A 84 1.01 22.74 -6.18
N VAL A 85 0.44 22.72 -7.40
CA VAL A 85 -0.28 21.59 -8.00
C VAL A 85 0.43 21.18 -9.27
N LYS A 86 0.72 19.90 -9.41
CA LYS A 86 1.32 19.31 -10.62
C LYS A 86 0.45 18.23 -11.21
N PHE A 87 0.31 18.27 -12.52
CA PHE A 87 -0.41 17.29 -13.32
C PHE A 87 0.59 16.38 -14.03
N TRP A 88 0.33 15.10 -13.99
CA TRP A 88 1.13 14.05 -14.57
C TRP A 88 0.24 13.13 -15.38
N LYS A 89 0.76 12.63 -16.50
CA LYS A 89 0.07 11.63 -17.32
C LYS A 89 0.77 10.27 -17.16
N LYS A 90 0.01 9.26 -16.76
CA LYS A 90 0.51 7.89 -16.71
C LYS A 90 0.56 7.33 -18.13
N GLN A 91 1.72 6.85 -18.52
CA GLN A 91 1.95 6.07 -19.74
C GLN A 91 2.04 4.59 -19.39
N SER A 92 2.19 3.69 -20.38
CA SER A 92 2.23 2.24 -20.16
C SER A 92 3.24 1.84 -19.09
N SER A 93 4.49 2.26 -19.17
CA SER A 93 5.56 1.92 -18.21
C SER A 93 6.14 3.13 -17.45
N SER A 94 5.75 4.34 -17.80
CA SER A 94 6.34 5.57 -17.25
C SER A 94 5.27 6.57 -16.85
N ILE A 95 5.71 7.71 -16.34
CA ILE A 95 4.88 8.87 -16.04
C ILE A 95 5.52 10.10 -16.65
N GLU A 96 4.71 10.93 -17.25
CA GLU A 96 5.11 12.16 -17.93
C GLU A 96 4.60 13.37 -17.15
N PHE A 97 5.46 14.37 -16.97
CA PHE A 97 5.05 15.65 -16.43
C PHE A 97 4.27 16.43 -17.48
N VAL A 98 3.11 16.97 -17.11
CA VAL A 98 2.25 17.73 -18.02
C VAL A 98 2.28 19.22 -17.71
N LYS A 99 1.84 19.61 -16.53
CA LYS A 99 1.69 21.03 -16.18
C LYS A 99 1.89 21.27 -14.69
N HIS A 100 2.36 22.46 -14.36
CA HIS A 100 2.59 22.92 -13.00
C HIS A 100 1.86 24.23 -12.76
N TYR A 101 1.16 24.31 -11.65
CA TYR A 101 0.51 25.52 -11.18
C TYR A 101 1.06 25.93 -9.83
N ASN A 102 1.38 27.22 -9.69
CA ASN A 102 1.44 27.87 -8.37
C ASN A 102 -0.01 28.23 -8.03
N ALA A 103 -0.72 27.24 -7.49
CA ALA A 103 -2.17 27.33 -7.35
C ALA A 103 -2.55 28.23 -6.18
N HIS A 104 -1.91 28.08 -5.02
CA HIS A 104 -2.27 28.78 -3.81
C HIS A 104 -1.06 29.45 -3.17
N LEU A 105 -1.31 30.46 -2.36
CA LEU A 105 -0.28 31.15 -1.58
C LEU A 105 -0.08 30.50 -0.21
N SER A 106 -1.01 29.66 0.19
CA SER A 106 -1.00 28.93 1.46
C SER A 106 -1.10 27.42 1.22
N MET A 107 -1.00 26.67 2.31
CA MET A 107 -1.06 25.22 2.28
C MET A 107 -2.43 24.73 1.77
N ILE A 108 -2.40 23.75 0.87
CA ILE A 108 -3.59 23.04 0.40
C ILE A 108 -4.05 22.07 1.50
N VAL A 109 -5.28 22.26 1.97
CA VAL A 109 -5.85 21.50 3.10
C VAL A 109 -6.68 20.34 2.61
N ALA A 110 -7.42 20.51 1.52
CA ALA A 110 -8.29 19.49 0.98
C ALA A 110 -8.25 19.47 -0.54
N VAL A 111 -8.41 18.27 -1.11
CA VAL A 111 -8.48 18.03 -2.54
C VAL A 111 -9.60 17.05 -2.85
N ALA A 112 -10.24 17.21 -4.00
CA ALA A 112 -11.29 16.32 -4.46
C ALA A 112 -11.26 16.19 -5.98
N THR A 113 -11.50 14.97 -6.48
CA THR A 113 -11.70 14.67 -7.91
C THR A 113 -13.15 14.34 -8.17
N SER A 114 -13.70 14.79 -9.31
CA SER A 114 -15.05 14.45 -9.72
C SER A 114 -15.20 12.96 -10.07
N ALA A 115 -16.41 12.42 -10.03
CA ALA A 115 -16.69 11.01 -10.30
C ALA A 115 -16.32 10.56 -11.74
N ASP A 116 -16.34 11.49 -12.69
CA ASP A 116 -15.92 11.28 -14.08
C ASP A 116 -14.43 11.51 -14.33
N GLY A 117 -13.69 12.07 -13.34
CA GLY A 117 -12.29 12.42 -13.46
C GLY A 117 -12.00 13.68 -14.28
N ALA A 118 -13.03 14.43 -14.68
CA ALA A 118 -12.87 15.63 -15.49
C ALA A 118 -12.47 16.86 -14.68
N TYR A 119 -12.92 16.97 -13.44
CA TYR A 119 -12.67 18.13 -12.57
C TYR A 119 -11.85 17.76 -11.34
N PHE A 120 -10.97 18.66 -10.97
CA PHE A 120 -10.19 18.61 -9.74
C PHE A 120 -10.37 19.91 -8.97
N ALA A 121 -10.73 19.81 -7.71
CA ALA A 121 -10.83 20.94 -6.79
C ALA A 121 -9.72 20.89 -5.75
N SER A 122 -9.12 22.04 -5.47
CA SER A 122 -8.17 22.24 -4.37
C SER A 122 -8.64 23.38 -3.49
N ALA A 123 -8.64 23.17 -2.18
CA ALA A 123 -8.98 24.18 -1.19
C ALA A 123 -7.77 24.42 -0.28
N ALA A 124 -7.43 25.69 -0.05
CA ALA A 124 -6.28 26.09 0.73
C ALA A 124 -6.68 26.83 2.02
N ALA A 125 -5.77 26.88 2.97
CA ALA A 125 -5.99 27.48 4.28
C ALA A 125 -6.28 28.99 4.24
N ASP A 126 -5.97 29.67 3.12
CA ASP A 126 -6.29 31.10 2.90
C ASP A 126 -7.75 31.33 2.48
N GLY A 127 -8.57 30.28 2.40
CA GLY A 127 -9.94 30.35 1.94
C GLY A 127 -10.08 30.36 0.40
N SER A 128 -9.01 30.25 -0.36
CA SER A 128 -9.08 30.15 -1.81
C SER A 128 -9.44 28.71 -2.25
N ILE A 129 -10.41 28.62 -3.16
CA ILE A 129 -10.80 27.36 -3.78
C ILE A 129 -10.61 27.49 -5.28
N LYS A 130 -9.94 26.50 -5.87
CA LYS A 130 -9.64 26.47 -7.31
C LYS A 130 -10.13 25.17 -7.92
N VAL A 131 -10.76 25.30 -9.08
CA VAL A 131 -11.29 24.18 -9.87
C VAL A 131 -10.57 24.10 -11.20
N PHE A 132 -10.02 22.94 -11.48
CA PHE A 132 -9.23 22.67 -12.69
C PHE A 132 -9.97 21.67 -13.58
N ASP A 133 -9.86 21.89 -14.88
CA ASP A 133 -10.15 20.87 -15.89
C ASP A 133 -8.93 19.96 -16.00
N VAL A 134 -9.14 18.68 -15.72
CA VAL A 134 -8.07 17.67 -15.74
C VAL A 134 -7.71 17.27 -17.17
N ILE A 135 -8.68 17.33 -18.09
CA ILE A 135 -8.50 16.88 -19.48
C ILE A 135 -7.73 17.92 -20.28
N ASN A 136 -8.09 19.19 -20.12
CA ASN A 136 -7.47 20.30 -20.85
C ASN A 136 -6.32 20.97 -20.06
N PHE A 137 -6.12 20.59 -18.81
CA PHE A 137 -5.12 21.16 -17.90
C PHE A 137 -5.28 22.66 -17.71
N ASP A 138 -6.50 23.15 -17.56
CA ASP A 138 -6.78 24.55 -17.38
C ASP A 138 -7.46 24.84 -16.03
N LEU A 139 -7.22 26.03 -15.50
CA LEU A 139 -7.96 26.57 -14.39
C LEU A 139 -9.30 27.08 -14.90
N ILE A 140 -10.39 26.39 -14.53
CA ILE A 140 -11.74 26.80 -14.94
C ILE A 140 -12.22 27.93 -14.06
N HIS A 141 -12.12 27.73 -12.75
CA HIS A 141 -12.77 28.63 -11.81
C HIS A 141 -11.96 28.82 -10.53
N MET A 142 -12.07 29.99 -9.95
CA MET A 142 -11.39 30.36 -8.71
C MET A 142 -12.31 31.29 -7.92
N PHE A 143 -12.54 30.97 -6.66
CA PHE A 143 -13.33 31.82 -5.76
C PHE A 143 -12.75 31.82 -4.33
N GLN A 144 -13.10 32.86 -3.60
CA GLN A 144 -12.63 33.06 -2.23
C GLN A 144 -13.80 32.89 -1.27
N VAL A 145 -13.63 32.08 -0.23
CA VAL A 145 -14.62 31.90 0.83
C VAL A 145 -14.19 32.67 2.08
N PRO A 146 -15.15 33.18 2.88
CA PRO A 146 -14.85 34.01 4.07
C PRO A 146 -14.40 33.19 5.29
N TYR A 147 -14.21 31.88 5.15
CA TYR A 147 -13.85 30.95 6.20
C TYR A 147 -12.68 30.04 5.75
N THR A 148 -12.05 29.37 6.68
CA THR A 148 -11.04 28.36 6.38
C THR A 148 -11.72 27.04 5.99
N PRO A 149 -11.52 26.52 4.78
CA PRO A 149 -12.05 25.23 4.38
C PRO A 149 -11.27 24.11 5.07
N ARG A 150 -11.97 23.01 5.43
CA ARG A 150 -11.37 21.84 6.07
C ARG A 150 -11.44 20.58 5.20
N ALA A 151 -12.56 20.34 4.57
CA ALA A 151 -12.79 19.21 3.69
C ALA A 151 -13.58 19.66 2.47
N CYS A 152 -13.32 19.04 1.32
CA CYS A 152 -14.11 19.25 0.12
C CYS A 152 -14.45 17.91 -0.53
N ALA A 153 -15.61 17.83 -1.17
CA ALA A 153 -16.04 16.67 -1.93
C ALA A 153 -16.96 17.08 -3.08
N TRP A 154 -16.78 16.44 -4.23
CA TRP A 154 -17.72 16.61 -5.34
C TRP A 154 -19.00 15.84 -5.09
N VAL A 155 -20.12 16.51 -5.15
CA VAL A 155 -21.47 15.93 -5.20
C VAL A 155 -21.87 15.86 -6.66
N HIS A 156 -21.28 14.93 -7.36
CA HIS A 156 -21.39 14.78 -8.80
C HIS A 156 -21.61 13.32 -9.17
N ARG A 157 -22.59 13.06 -10.04
CA ARG A 157 -22.82 11.74 -10.63
C ARG A 157 -22.22 11.68 -12.01
N ARG A 158 -21.67 10.53 -12.35
CA ARG A 158 -21.14 10.30 -13.69
C ARG A 158 -22.23 10.48 -14.74
N GLY A 159 -21.97 11.36 -15.72
CA GLY A 159 -22.92 11.72 -16.78
C GLY A 159 -23.95 12.77 -16.39
N SER A 160 -23.94 13.31 -15.17
CA SER A 160 -24.71 14.50 -14.81
C SER A 160 -24.00 15.77 -15.30
N VAL A 161 -24.80 16.78 -15.60
CA VAL A 161 -24.28 18.13 -15.96
C VAL A 161 -24.01 18.95 -14.70
N ASP A 162 -24.71 18.65 -13.60
CA ASP A 162 -24.61 19.38 -12.35
C ASP A 162 -23.27 19.05 -11.65
N THR A 163 -22.47 20.06 -11.41
CA THR A 163 -21.17 19.95 -10.75
C THR A 163 -21.20 20.75 -9.46
N VAL A 164 -21.65 20.12 -8.39
CA VAL A 164 -21.73 20.75 -7.07
C VAL A 164 -20.53 20.35 -6.22
N LEU A 165 -19.85 21.34 -5.63
CA LEU A 165 -18.76 21.13 -4.69
C LEU A 165 -19.25 21.42 -3.26
N ALA A 166 -19.18 20.41 -2.40
CA ALA A 166 -19.42 20.55 -0.96
C ALA A 166 -18.13 20.91 -0.24
N VAL A 167 -18.15 21.90 0.61
CA VAL A 167 -17.00 22.38 1.40
C VAL A 167 -17.42 22.52 2.86
N ALA A 168 -16.66 21.88 3.76
CA ALA A 168 -16.85 22.03 5.21
C ALA A 168 -15.96 23.12 5.77
N GLU A 169 -16.48 23.86 6.72
CA GLU A 169 -15.76 24.88 7.47
C GLU A 169 -14.94 24.26 8.60
N GLU A 170 -13.75 24.80 8.88
CA GLU A 170 -12.83 24.26 9.90
C GLU A 170 -13.32 24.48 11.34
N HIS A 171 -13.92 25.64 11.62
CA HIS A 171 -14.27 26.06 12.98
C HIS A 171 -15.76 25.94 13.30
N SER A 172 -16.58 25.59 12.32
CA SER A 172 -18.02 25.46 12.50
C SER A 172 -18.55 24.16 11.91
N SER A 173 -19.78 23.80 12.27
CA SER A 173 -20.44 22.61 11.73
C SER A 173 -21.10 22.85 10.36
N HIS A 174 -20.86 24.00 9.75
CA HIS A 174 -21.49 24.39 8.50
C HIS A 174 -20.83 23.66 7.32
N ILE A 175 -21.67 23.20 6.39
CA ILE A 175 -21.25 22.62 5.13
C ILE A 175 -21.93 23.42 4.01
N HIS A 176 -21.12 24.01 3.15
CA HIS A 176 -21.56 24.88 2.07
C HIS A 176 -21.46 24.18 0.74
N PHE A 177 -22.39 24.45 -0.16
CA PHE A 177 -22.43 23.87 -1.50
C PHE A 177 -22.28 24.98 -2.54
N TYR A 178 -21.31 24.80 -3.41
CA TYR A 178 -20.96 25.77 -4.47
C TYR A 178 -21.16 25.13 -5.83
N ASP A 179 -21.46 25.95 -6.83
CA ASP A 179 -21.35 25.53 -8.22
C ASP A 179 -19.85 25.42 -8.59
N GLY A 180 -19.44 24.28 -9.09
CA GLY A 180 -18.04 24.04 -9.47
C GLY A 180 -17.61 24.79 -10.74
N ARG A 181 -18.54 25.36 -11.50
CA ARG A 181 -18.24 26.03 -12.78
C ARG A 181 -18.43 27.55 -12.73
N ASP A 182 -19.39 28.02 -11.96
CA ASP A 182 -19.74 29.43 -11.94
C ASP A 182 -20.18 29.83 -10.51
N SER A 183 -19.25 30.09 -9.63
CA SER A 183 -19.54 30.50 -8.27
C SER A 183 -18.81 31.80 -7.92
N ASP A 184 -19.54 32.82 -7.60
CA ASP A 184 -18.97 34.08 -7.08
C ASP A 184 -18.52 34.00 -5.62
N GLY A 185 -18.32 32.78 -5.07
CA GLY A 185 -18.05 32.57 -3.65
C GLY A 185 -19.31 32.59 -2.77
N THR A 186 -20.48 32.75 -3.38
CA THR A 186 -21.76 32.60 -2.67
C THR A 186 -22.23 31.16 -2.72
N PRO A 187 -22.55 30.53 -1.58
CA PRO A 187 -23.04 29.17 -1.57
C PRO A 187 -24.44 29.07 -2.18
N LEU A 188 -24.68 28.04 -2.98
CA LEU A 188 -26.03 27.69 -3.49
C LEU A 188 -26.97 27.42 -2.31
N PHE A 189 -26.50 26.66 -1.37
CA PHE A 189 -27.19 26.36 -0.11
C PHE A 189 -26.17 25.93 0.94
N SER A 190 -26.59 25.93 2.22
CA SER A 190 -25.74 25.59 3.35
C SER A 190 -26.48 24.70 4.33
N SER A 191 -25.82 23.65 4.80
CA SER A 191 -26.36 22.77 5.83
C SER A 191 -25.74 23.06 7.17
N THR A 192 -26.56 23.33 8.17
CA THR A 192 -26.16 23.60 9.57
C THR A 192 -26.70 22.57 10.55
N LYS A 193 -27.50 21.60 10.05
CA LYS A 193 -28.33 20.71 10.89
C LYS A 193 -27.73 19.30 11.06
N VAL A 194 -26.74 18.95 10.26
CA VAL A 194 -26.19 17.57 10.19
C VAL A 194 -25.30 17.28 11.40
N HIS A 195 -24.34 18.14 11.66
CA HIS A 195 -23.36 17.97 12.73
C HIS A 195 -23.48 19.08 13.80
N LYS A 196 -23.05 18.75 15.02
CA LYS A 196 -22.90 19.72 16.12
C LYS A 196 -21.48 20.28 16.21
N ASN A 197 -20.49 19.48 15.78
CA ASN A 197 -19.07 19.84 15.78
C ASN A 197 -18.57 20.05 14.35
N PRO A 198 -17.41 20.68 14.17
CA PRO A 198 -16.81 20.86 12.85
C PRO A 198 -16.63 19.54 12.11
N CYS A 199 -16.98 19.54 10.82
CA CYS A 199 -16.86 18.40 9.94
C CYS A 199 -15.50 18.42 9.24
N HIS A 200 -14.75 17.31 9.28
CA HIS A 200 -13.42 17.23 8.68
C HIS A 200 -13.30 16.17 7.58
N ILE A 201 -14.34 15.36 7.37
CA ILE A 201 -14.43 14.39 6.27
C ILE A 201 -15.74 14.56 5.56
N LEU A 202 -15.67 14.65 4.24
CA LEU A 202 -16.80 14.61 3.33
C LEU A 202 -16.50 13.58 2.25
N ALA A 203 -17.42 12.67 1.99
CA ALA A 203 -17.33 11.72 0.88
C ALA A 203 -18.71 11.44 0.30
N TYR A 204 -18.83 11.47 -1.02
CA TYR A 204 -20.11 11.27 -1.72
C TYR A 204 -20.22 9.85 -2.26
N ASN A 205 -21.35 9.22 -1.99
CA ASN A 205 -21.70 7.91 -2.52
C ASN A 205 -22.70 8.11 -3.67
N GLU A 206 -22.23 7.90 -4.89
CA GLU A 206 -22.95 8.17 -6.13
C GLU A 206 -24.23 7.33 -6.28
N PRO A 207 -24.20 5.98 -6.14
CA PRO A 207 -25.40 5.14 -6.29
C PRO A 207 -26.56 5.48 -5.35
N TYR A 208 -26.24 5.90 -4.13
CA TYR A 208 -27.26 6.16 -3.10
C TYR A 208 -27.60 7.65 -2.94
N ASP A 209 -26.97 8.55 -3.72
CA ASP A 209 -27.12 10.01 -3.57
C ASP A 209 -26.95 10.46 -2.11
N CYS A 210 -25.87 9.99 -1.50
CA CYS A 210 -25.64 10.13 -0.08
C CYS A 210 -24.26 10.71 0.19
N ILE A 211 -24.20 11.71 1.06
CA ILE A 211 -22.94 12.18 1.63
C ILE A 211 -22.72 11.44 2.96
N VAL A 212 -21.52 10.90 3.11
CA VAL A 212 -21.02 10.41 4.39
C VAL A 212 -20.06 11.45 4.94
N SER A 213 -20.34 11.95 6.11
CA SER A 213 -19.53 12.97 6.76
C SER A 213 -19.14 12.55 8.16
N ALA A 214 -17.95 12.99 8.61
CA ALA A 214 -17.47 12.74 9.97
C ALA A 214 -17.04 14.05 10.63
N ASP A 215 -17.43 14.20 11.90
CA ASP A 215 -17.04 15.34 12.71
C ASP A 215 -15.83 15.05 13.62
N THR A 216 -15.27 16.08 14.20
CA THR A 216 -14.11 16.00 15.11
C THR A 216 -14.39 15.22 16.39
N SER A 217 -15.65 14.92 16.71
CA SER A 217 -16.03 14.06 17.85
C SER A 217 -16.10 12.56 17.50
N GLY A 218 -15.87 12.19 16.24
CA GLY A 218 -15.98 10.82 15.75
C GLY A 218 -17.41 10.39 15.41
N MET A 219 -18.34 11.32 15.22
CA MET A 219 -19.70 11.00 14.74
C MET A 219 -19.70 10.92 13.22
N VAL A 220 -20.17 9.81 12.71
CA VAL A 220 -20.36 9.58 11.26
C VAL A 220 -21.84 9.68 10.93
N GLU A 221 -22.18 10.54 9.97
CA GLU A 221 -23.56 10.78 9.53
C GLU A 221 -23.73 10.49 8.04
N TYR A 222 -24.90 9.95 7.69
CA TYR A 222 -25.35 9.70 6.32
C TYR A 222 -26.54 10.60 6.01
N TRP A 223 -26.46 11.36 4.94
CA TRP A 223 -27.50 12.31 4.56
C TRP A 223 -27.48 12.63 3.07
N GLN A 224 -28.63 13.06 2.55
CA GLN A 224 -28.77 13.50 1.16
C GLN A 224 -28.36 14.96 1.02
N PRO A 225 -27.71 15.36 -0.10
CA PRO A 225 -27.32 16.75 -0.37
C PRO A 225 -28.49 17.66 -0.74
N ARG A 226 -29.66 17.41 -0.18
CA ARG A 226 -30.90 18.17 -0.43
C ARG A 226 -31.68 18.29 0.88
N GLU A 227 -32.38 19.39 1.05
CA GLU A 227 -33.31 19.52 2.18
C GLU A 227 -34.40 18.43 2.13
N PRO A 228 -34.71 17.80 3.24
CA PRO A 228 -34.41 18.14 4.63
C PRO A 228 -33.14 17.49 5.22
N TYR A 229 -32.16 17.08 4.42
CA TYR A 229 -30.87 16.47 4.83
C TYR A 229 -31.05 15.15 5.62
N VAL A 230 -31.99 14.35 5.17
CA VAL A 230 -32.33 13.07 5.82
C VAL A 230 -31.55 11.93 5.15
N MET A 231 -31.37 10.85 5.88
CA MET A 231 -30.74 9.63 5.36
C MET A 231 -31.56 9.04 4.19
N PRO A 232 -30.90 8.55 3.11
CA PRO A 232 -31.59 7.92 1.99
C PRO A 232 -32.39 6.67 2.40
N GLN A 233 -33.45 6.39 1.65
CA GLN A 233 -34.24 5.17 1.83
C GLN A 233 -33.41 3.94 1.38
N GLY A 234 -33.65 2.78 2.04
CA GLY A 234 -32.96 1.52 1.69
C GLY A 234 -31.67 1.25 2.43
N LEU A 235 -31.29 2.15 3.36
CA LEU A 235 -30.20 1.93 4.31
C LEU A 235 -30.74 1.41 5.65
N PHE A 236 -29.89 1.33 6.67
CA PHE A 236 -30.31 0.93 8.02
C PHE A 236 -31.43 1.84 8.57
N SER A 237 -32.40 1.28 9.27
CA SER A 237 -33.53 2.04 9.82
C SER A 237 -33.17 2.79 11.10
N LEU A 238 -32.36 2.19 11.97
CA LEU A 238 -31.94 2.74 13.26
C LEU A 238 -30.40 2.78 13.34
N LYS A 239 -29.83 3.94 13.58
CA LYS A 239 -28.40 4.12 13.77
C LYS A 239 -27.84 3.33 14.96
N SER A 240 -28.64 3.06 15.97
CA SER A 240 -28.28 2.22 17.11
C SER A 240 -27.93 0.77 16.71
N ASN A 241 -28.47 0.28 15.60
CA ASN A 241 -28.18 -1.05 15.10
C ASN A 241 -26.90 -1.10 14.26
N THR A 242 -26.20 0.03 14.07
CA THR A 242 -24.98 0.15 13.30
C THR A 242 -23.76 0.20 14.22
N ASP A 243 -22.59 0.00 13.65
CA ASP A 243 -21.31 0.15 14.34
C ASP A 243 -20.67 1.53 14.08
N LEU A 244 -21.43 2.50 13.53
CA LEU A 244 -20.94 3.85 13.22
C LEU A 244 -20.56 4.66 14.47
N PHE A 245 -21.01 4.24 15.65
CA PHE A 245 -20.61 4.81 16.94
C PHE A 245 -19.26 4.30 17.45
N GLU A 246 -18.62 3.37 16.75
CA GLU A 246 -17.34 2.77 17.17
C GLU A 246 -16.28 3.85 17.47
N PHE A 247 -16.16 4.86 16.62
CA PHE A 247 -15.19 5.95 16.80
C PHE A 247 -15.43 6.72 18.12
N LYS A 248 -16.68 7.01 18.43
CA LYS A 248 -17.01 7.70 19.67
C LYS A 248 -16.79 6.80 20.91
N ARG A 249 -17.08 5.50 20.79
CA ARG A 249 -16.84 4.50 21.84
C ARG A 249 -15.35 4.35 22.14
N THR A 250 -14.52 4.31 21.11
CA THR A 250 -13.05 4.18 21.22
C THR A 250 -12.35 5.51 21.45
N LYS A 251 -13.09 6.65 21.45
CA LYS A 251 -12.54 8.01 21.53
C LYS A 251 -11.51 8.28 20.42
N SER A 252 -11.70 7.68 19.26
CA SER A 252 -10.87 7.88 18.07
C SER A 252 -11.62 8.75 17.06
N VAL A 253 -10.86 9.40 16.18
CA VAL A 253 -11.40 10.24 15.13
C VAL A 253 -10.91 9.67 13.80
N PRO A 254 -11.81 9.41 12.82
CA PRO A 254 -11.36 9.00 11.50
C PRO A 254 -10.60 10.15 10.83
N ALA A 255 -9.47 9.90 10.18
CA ALA A 255 -8.70 10.90 9.45
C ALA A 255 -9.12 10.98 7.98
N THR A 256 -9.38 9.84 7.35
CA THR A 256 -9.80 9.76 5.95
C THR A 256 -10.90 8.71 5.77
N LEU A 257 -11.69 8.87 4.72
CA LEU A 257 -12.71 7.94 4.31
C LEU A 257 -12.62 7.72 2.80
N THR A 258 -12.58 6.47 2.37
CA THR A 258 -12.55 6.07 0.96
C THR A 258 -13.58 5.00 0.69
N PHE A 259 -14.33 5.15 -0.41
CA PHE A 259 -15.28 4.13 -0.85
C PHE A 259 -14.60 3.04 -1.67
N SER A 260 -15.16 1.84 -1.63
CA SER A 260 -14.85 0.79 -2.60
C SER A 260 -15.46 1.15 -3.96
N PRO A 261 -14.92 0.65 -5.08
CA PRO A 261 -15.44 0.97 -6.42
C PRO A 261 -16.89 0.53 -6.66
N ASP A 262 -17.37 -0.44 -5.90
CA ASP A 262 -18.78 -0.89 -5.90
C ASP A 262 -19.68 -0.04 -5.00
N PHE A 263 -19.11 0.93 -4.25
CA PHE A 263 -19.80 1.77 -3.27
C PHE A 263 -20.54 1.02 -2.14
N GLN A 264 -20.33 -0.29 -2.04
CA GLN A 264 -20.94 -1.12 -1.00
C GLN A 264 -20.17 -1.07 0.32
N ARG A 265 -18.91 -0.70 0.28
CA ARG A 265 -18.02 -0.63 1.45
C ARG A 265 -17.28 0.68 1.48
N PHE A 266 -16.87 1.06 2.67
CA PHE A 266 -15.93 2.15 2.83
C PHE A 266 -14.89 1.80 3.89
N ALA A 267 -13.70 2.33 3.71
CA ALA A 267 -12.61 2.22 4.67
C ALA A 267 -12.33 3.57 5.31
N THR A 268 -12.00 3.53 6.59
CA THR A 268 -11.56 4.69 7.33
C THR A 268 -10.19 4.40 7.95
N THR A 269 -9.32 5.38 7.93
CA THR A 269 -8.08 5.36 8.69
C THR A 269 -8.19 6.32 9.86
N SER A 270 -7.54 5.99 10.96
CA SER A 270 -7.45 6.87 12.12
C SER A 270 -5.98 7.00 12.52
N THR A 271 -5.51 8.22 12.65
CA THR A 271 -4.12 8.51 13.04
C THR A 271 -3.87 8.32 14.52
N CYS A 272 -4.88 8.58 15.37
CA CYS A 272 -4.74 8.50 16.82
C CYS A 272 -4.57 7.07 17.33
N ASP A 273 -5.37 6.14 16.85
CA ASP A 273 -5.34 4.73 17.24
C ASP A 273 -4.66 3.81 16.21
N ARG A 274 -4.25 4.36 15.07
CA ARG A 274 -3.58 3.65 13.95
C ARG A 274 -4.35 2.44 13.45
N GLN A 275 -5.67 2.52 13.51
CA GLN A 275 -6.54 1.46 13.06
C GLN A 275 -7.15 1.77 11.70
N VAL A 276 -7.20 0.75 10.86
CA VAL A 276 -7.94 0.78 9.60
C VAL A 276 -9.20 -0.04 9.78
N ARG A 277 -10.36 0.61 9.58
CA ARG A 277 -11.67 -0.01 9.73
C ARG A 277 -12.38 -0.05 8.39
N VAL A 278 -12.98 -1.18 8.07
CA VAL A 278 -13.77 -1.39 6.86
C VAL A 278 -15.21 -1.64 7.27
N PHE A 279 -16.10 -0.81 6.77
CA PHE A 279 -17.54 -0.88 7.06
C PHE A 279 -18.32 -1.32 5.82
N ASP A 280 -19.43 -1.99 6.06
CA ASP A 280 -20.47 -2.18 5.09
C ASP A 280 -21.33 -0.91 5.03
N PHE A 281 -21.53 -0.34 3.84
CA PHE A 281 -22.23 0.91 3.69
C PHE A 281 -23.73 0.77 3.97
N GLN A 282 -24.36 -0.30 3.45
CA GLN A 282 -25.80 -0.48 3.53
C GLN A 282 -26.30 -0.70 4.97
N HIS A 283 -25.56 -1.51 5.74
CA HIS A 283 -25.96 -1.86 7.11
C HIS A 283 -25.21 -1.03 8.18
N GLY A 284 -24.20 -0.27 7.79
CA GLY A 284 -23.35 0.47 8.72
C GLY A 284 -22.56 -0.42 9.69
N LYS A 285 -22.32 -1.69 9.33
CA LYS A 285 -21.64 -2.66 10.17
C LYS A 285 -20.13 -2.67 9.94
N LEU A 286 -19.36 -2.86 11.00
CA LEU A 286 -17.91 -3.03 10.94
C LEU A 286 -17.58 -4.44 10.44
N LEU A 287 -17.05 -4.53 9.21
CA LEU A 287 -16.66 -5.82 8.61
C LEU A 287 -15.28 -6.28 9.05
N ARG A 288 -14.31 -5.34 9.10
CA ARG A 288 -12.90 -5.63 9.40
C ARG A 288 -12.26 -4.48 10.15
N LYS A 289 -11.35 -4.83 11.03
CA LYS A 289 -10.54 -3.90 11.82
C LYS A 289 -9.09 -4.39 11.80
N TYR A 290 -8.18 -3.54 11.36
CA TYR A 290 -6.75 -3.81 11.31
C TYR A 290 -6.05 -2.88 12.27
N ASP A 291 -5.34 -3.47 13.23
CA ASP A 291 -4.61 -2.74 14.26
C ASP A 291 -3.13 -2.63 13.86
N GLU A 292 -2.70 -1.40 13.63
CA GLU A 292 -1.31 -1.04 13.31
C GLU A 292 -0.71 -0.19 14.43
N SER A 293 -1.23 -0.32 15.65
CA SER A 293 -0.70 0.40 16.82
C SER A 293 0.74 -0.02 17.11
N LEU A 294 1.52 0.90 17.65
CA LEU A 294 2.93 0.63 17.94
C LEU A 294 3.12 -0.51 18.93
N ALA A 295 2.19 -0.65 19.89
CA ALA A 295 2.21 -1.74 20.85
C ALA A 295 2.04 -3.09 20.17
N ALA A 296 1.04 -3.21 19.26
CA ALA A 296 0.80 -4.45 18.51
C ALA A 296 1.98 -4.82 17.61
N VAL A 297 2.57 -3.83 16.93
CA VAL A 297 3.73 -4.09 16.06
C VAL A 297 4.96 -4.49 16.87
N GLN A 298 5.19 -3.87 18.03
CA GLN A 298 6.30 -4.24 18.94
C GLN A 298 6.11 -5.65 19.49
N GLU A 299 4.91 -6.01 19.91
CA GLU A 299 4.59 -7.36 20.39
C GLU A 299 4.81 -8.40 19.28
N MET A 300 4.34 -8.14 18.06
CA MET A 300 4.58 -9.02 16.91
C MET A 300 6.07 -9.17 16.58
N GLN A 301 6.86 -8.09 16.67
CA GLN A 301 8.31 -8.13 16.45
C GLN A 301 9.01 -8.98 17.51
N GLN A 302 8.66 -8.81 18.78
CA GLN A 302 9.22 -9.59 19.89
C GLN A 302 8.83 -11.07 19.83
N ALA A 303 7.59 -11.35 19.42
CA ALA A 303 7.07 -12.71 19.27
C ALA A 303 7.54 -13.41 17.98
N ASN A 304 8.31 -12.73 17.11
CA ASN A 304 8.73 -13.21 15.79
C ASN A 304 7.56 -13.65 14.88
N THR A 305 6.41 -13.01 15.05
CA THR A 305 5.20 -13.30 14.26
C THR A 305 4.92 -12.27 13.17
N THR A 306 5.81 -11.28 13.00
CA THR A 306 5.70 -10.29 11.92
C THR A 306 5.85 -10.96 10.55
N ILE A 307 5.14 -10.41 9.55
CA ILE A 307 5.23 -10.85 8.16
C ILE A 307 6.63 -10.63 7.59
N TYR A 308 7.31 -9.60 8.07
CA TYR A 308 8.68 -9.25 7.72
C TYR A 308 9.41 -8.81 8.98
N GLN A 309 10.47 -9.53 9.33
CA GLN A 309 11.33 -9.20 10.46
C GLN A 309 12.32 -8.10 10.08
N LEU A 310 12.32 -7.04 10.86
CA LEU A 310 13.29 -5.97 10.74
C LEU A 310 14.48 -6.23 11.68
N ASP A 311 15.64 -5.77 11.26
CA ASP A 311 16.79 -5.65 12.14
C ASP A 311 16.49 -4.63 13.27
N ASP A 312 16.97 -4.86 14.49
CA ASP A 312 16.65 -4.02 15.66
C ASP A 312 17.02 -2.55 15.46
N MET A 313 18.10 -2.27 14.75
CA MET A 313 18.47 -0.88 14.42
C MET A 313 17.49 -0.22 13.44
N GLU A 314 17.05 -0.97 12.43
CA GLU A 314 16.07 -0.46 11.46
C GLU A 314 14.69 -0.30 12.10
N PHE A 315 14.31 -1.25 12.96
CA PHE A 315 13.09 -1.14 13.75
C PHE A 315 13.10 0.11 14.64
N GLY A 316 14.21 0.37 15.32
CA GLY A 316 14.38 1.58 16.13
C GLY A 316 14.28 2.87 15.33
N ARG A 317 14.85 2.92 14.11
CA ARG A 317 14.73 4.08 13.20
C ARG A 317 13.28 4.32 12.78
N ARG A 318 12.55 3.27 12.38
CA ARG A 318 11.14 3.38 11.97
C ARG A 318 10.26 3.77 13.14
N LEU A 319 10.53 3.24 14.34
CA LEU A 319 9.84 3.62 15.56
C LEU A 319 10.04 5.11 15.91
N ALA A 320 11.24 5.65 15.69
CA ALA A 320 11.49 7.07 15.89
C ALA A 320 10.66 7.94 14.93
N VAL A 321 10.56 7.55 13.64
CA VAL A 321 9.70 8.24 12.67
C VAL A 321 8.23 8.19 13.09
N GLU A 322 7.77 7.05 13.60
CA GLU A 322 6.38 6.92 14.07
C GLU A 322 6.10 7.81 15.29
N ARG A 323 7.05 7.97 16.20
CA ARG A 323 6.94 8.92 17.32
C ARG A 323 6.92 10.39 16.85
N ASP A 324 7.66 10.71 15.80
CA ASP A 324 7.61 12.05 15.17
C ASP A 324 6.24 12.31 14.54
N ILE A 325 5.59 11.30 13.96
CA ILE A 325 4.23 11.38 13.44
C ILE A 325 3.25 11.64 14.58
N ASP A 326 3.33 10.87 15.67
CA ASP A 326 2.48 11.09 16.85
C ASP A 326 2.66 12.49 17.42
N ALA A 327 3.89 12.98 17.51
CA ALA A 327 4.17 14.34 17.96
C ALA A 327 3.55 15.41 17.04
N SER A 328 3.52 15.18 15.72
CA SER A 328 2.92 16.10 14.74
C SER A 328 1.38 16.07 14.72
N THR A 329 0.76 15.00 15.24
CA THR A 329 -0.70 14.82 15.29
C THR A 329 -1.31 15.07 16.67
N LEU A 330 -0.53 15.55 17.64
CA LEU A 330 -1.00 15.83 18.99
C LEU A 330 -2.14 16.86 19.00
N PRO A 331 -3.23 16.61 19.76
CA PRO A 331 -4.29 17.59 19.95
C PRO A 331 -3.72 18.87 20.57
N GLY A 332 -3.93 20.00 19.92
CA GLY A 332 -3.44 21.32 20.36
C GLY A 332 -2.34 21.93 19.51
N LEU A 333 -1.61 21.16 18.70
CA LEU A 333 -0.69 21.71 17.69
C LEU A 333 -1.40 22.22 16.42
N GLY A 334 -2.68 21.89 16.27
CA GLY A 334 -3.50 22.21 15.11
C GLY A 334 -3.27 21.25 13.94
N ASP A 335 -4.33 21.02 13.20
CA ASP A 335 -4.33 20.17 12.00
C ASP A 335 -3.40 20.69 10.90
N ALA A 336 -3.05 21.99 10.97
CA ALA A 336 -2.10 22.60 10.06
C ALA A 336 -0.71 21.93 10.09
N VAL A 337 -0.22 21.54 11.27
CA VAL A 337 1.08 20.85 11.40
C VAL A 337 1.00 19.42 10.87
N ALA A 338 -0.09 18.71 11.16
CA ALA A 338 -0.30 17.36 10.65
C ALA A 338 -0.38 17.35 9.11
N ASN A 339 -1.06 18.31 8.52
CA ASN A 339 -1.15 18.46 7.07
C ASN A 339 0.17 18.92 6.44
N ALA A 340 0.90 19.82 7.08
CA ALA A 340 2.21 20.30 6.62
C ALA A 340 3.28 19.18 6.59
N THR A 341 3.17 18.18 7.46
CA THR A 341 4.06 17.03 7.48
C THR A 341 3.56 15.86 6.65
N GLY A 342 2.35 15.94 6.12
CA GLY A 342 1.66 14.85 5.44
C GLY A 342 1.11 13.77 6.39
N ALA A 343 1.22 13.94 7.72
CA ALA A 343 0.75 12.95 8.69
C ALA A 343 -0.78 12.80 8.70
N GLY A 344 -1.51 13.89 8.48
CA GLY A 344 -2.97 13.90 8.44
C GLY A 344 -3.59 13.30 7.16
N THR A 345 -2.79 12.99 6.14
CA THR A 345 -3.28 12.55 4.83
C THR A 345 -3.25 11.04 4.61
N ALA A 346 -2.84 10.27 5.64
CA ALA A 346 -2.81 8.82 5.55
C ALA A 346 -4.19 8.25 5.22
N ASN A 347 -4.26 7.44 4.17
CA ASN A 347 -5.49 6.86 3.68
C ASN A 347 -5.37 5.36 3.40
N ALA A 348 -6.49 4.72 3.13
CA ALA A 348 -6.57 3.35 2.65
C ALA A 348 -7.32 3.33 1.31
N VAL A 349 -6.83 2.59 0.33
CA VAL A 349 -7.40 2.55 -1.02
C VAL A 349 -7.80 1.12 -1.37
N PHE A 350 -8.97 0.97 -1.98
CA PHE A 350 -9.44 -0.30 -2.53
C PHE A 350 -8.91 -0.50 -3.94
N ASP A 351 -8.78 -1.77 -4.33
CA ASP A 351 -8.60 -2.16 -5.73
C ASP A 351 -9.93 -2.08 -6.50
N GLN A 352 -9.88 -2.13 -7.83
CA GLN A 352 -11.08 -2.09 -8.67
C GLN A 352 -12.05 -3.27 -8.45
N SER A 353 -11.56 -4.40 -7.93
CA SER A 353 -12.40 -5.56 -7.61
C SER A 353 -13.10 -5.42 -6.24
N GLY A 354 -12.70 -4.46 -5.40
CA GLY A 354 -13.18 -4.29 -4.03
C GLY A 354 -12.77 -5.43 -3.07
N ASN A 355 -11.88 -6.34 -3.49
CA ASN A 355 -11.45 -7.47 -2.68
C ASN A 355 -10.16 -7.20 -1.89
N PHE A 356 -9.37 -6.22 -2.31
CA PHE A 356 -8.11 -5.87 -1.67
C PHE A 356 -8.15 -4.43 -1.16
N ILE A 357 -7.51 -4.21 -0.04
CA ILE A 357 -7.29 -2.88 0.53
C ILE A 357 -5.78 -2.66 0.74
N MET A 358 -5.32 -1.46 0.42
CA MET A 358 -3.93 -1.04 0.54
C MET A 358 -3.83 0.17 1.43
N TYR A 359 -2.89 0.14 2.36
CA TYR A 359 -2.62 1.26 3.27
C TYR A 359 -1.17 1.24 3.78
N GLY A 360 -0.66 2.42 4.10
CA GLY A 360 0.69 2.58 4.63
C GLY A 360 0.80 2.15 6.10
N THR A 361 1.85 1.40 6.42
CA THR A 361 2.21 0.96 7.78
C THR A 361 3.67 1.25 8.10
N MET A 362 4.10 1.02 9.31
CA MET A 362 5.51 1.14 9.71
C MET A 362 6.43 0.19 8.90
N LEU A 363 5.92 -0.98 8.52
CA LEU A 363 6.69 -1.98 7.76
C LEU A 363 6.74 -1.71 6.24
N GLY A 364 5.90 -0.81 5.74
CA GLY A 364 5.70 -0.55 4.31
C GLY A 364 4.23 -0.40 3.98
N ILE A 365 3.83 -0.65 2.74
CA ILE A 365 2.44 -0.61 2.29
C ILE A 365 1.88 -2.03 2.32
N LYS A 366 0.92 -2.28 3.21
CA LYS A 366 0.23 -3.57 3.30
C LYS A 366 -0.89 -3.66 2.27
N MET A 367 -0.95 -4.78 1.60
CA MET A 367 -2.05 -5.17 0.72
C MET A 367 -2.78 -6.34 1.36
N VAL A 368 -4.02 -6.13 1.79
CA VAL A 368 -4.80 -7.12 2.54
C VAL A 368 -5.98 -7.61 1.71
N ASN A 369 -6.17 -8.92 1.63
CA ASN A 369 -7.34 -9.54 1.04
C ASN A 369 -8.49 -9.54 2.06
N LEU A 370 -9.56 -8.80 1.80
CA LEU A 370 -10.71 -8.63 2.68
C LEU A 370 -11.53 -9.92 2.85
N LYS A 371 -11.56 -10.79 1.84
CA LYS A 371 -12.32 -12.03 1.86
C LYS A 371 -11.64 -13.12 2.70
N THR A 372 -10.33 -13.28 2.50
CA THR A 372 -9.53 -14.28 3.22
C THR A 372 -8.95 -13.75 4.53
N ASN A 373 -9.01 -12.43 4.76
CA ASN A 373 -8.42 -11.71 5.89
C ASN A 373 -6.91 -12.00 6.08
N LYS A 374 -6.17 -12.05 4.97
CA LYS A 374 -4.72 -12.27 4.96
C LYS A 374 -4.00 -11.16 4.22
N VAL A 375 -2.81 -10.84 4.67
CA VAL A 375 -1.92 -9.96 3.92
C VAL A 375 -1.44 -10.72 2.68
N ALA A 376 -1.73 -10.16 1.52
CA ALA A 376 -1.34 -10.74 0.23
C ALA A 376 0.08 -10.32 -0.15
N ARG A 377 0.42 -9.03 0.06
CA ARG A 377 1.74 -8.46 -0.27
C ARG A 377 2.10 -7.34 0.72
N LEU A 378 3.41 -7.10 0.84
CA LEU A 378 3.96 -5.96 1.57
C LEU A 378 4.95 -5.26 0.62
N LEU A 379 4.58 -4.05 0.15
CA LEU A 379 5.40 -3.25 -0.76
C LEU A 379 6.28 -2.28 0.03
N GLY A 380 7.47 -1.97 -0.48
CA GLY A 380 8.37 -1.01 0.15
C GLY A 380 8.93 -1.47 1.50
N LYS A 381 9.02 -2.78 1.74
CA LYS A 381 9.54 -3.35 3.00
C LYS A 381 11.01 -2.99 3.26
N GLU A 382 11.80 -2.85 2.20
CA GLU A 382 13.23 -2.48 2.25
C GLU A 382 13.44 -0.97 2.39
N GLU A 383 12.40 -0.17 2.12
CA GLU A 383 12.49 1.28 2.19
C GLU A 383 12.37 1.78 3.63
N THR A 384 13.23 2.72 4.00
CA THR A 384 13.25 3.29 5.35
C THR A 384 12.22 4.40 5.57
N MET A 385 11.40 4.67 4.55
CA MET A 385 10.43 5.77 4.55
C MET A 385 9.06 5.31 5.06
N ARG A 386 8.34 6.22 5.71
CA ARG A 386 6.95 6.01 6.10
C ARG A 386 6.02 6.54 5.02
N PHE A 387 5.35 5.64 4.33
CA PHE A 387 4.36 5.99 3.30
C PHE A 387 3.04 6.42 3.96
N MET A 388 2.47 7.52 3.47
CA MET A 388 1.29 8.16 4.06
C MET A 388 0.09 8.09 3.13
N ASN A 389 -0.01 9.01 2.17
CA ASN A 389 -1.10 9.04 1.21
C ASN A 389 -0.80 8.08 0.06
N VAL A 390 -1.77 7.23 -0.29
CA VAL A 390 -1.65 6.23 -1.36
C VAL A 390 -2.77 6.41 -2.37
N SER A 391 -2.47 6.19 -3.65
CA SER A 391 -3.45 6.23 -4.73
C SER A 391 -3.12 5.17 -5.78
N LEU A 392 -4.10 4.37 -6.16
CA LEU A 392 -3.92 3.23 -7.06
C LEU A 392 -4.41 3.57 -8.46
N TYR A 393 -3.56 3.31 -9.45
CA TYR A 393 -3.90 3.30 -10.85
C TYR A 393 -3.90 1.86 -11.38
N GLN A 394 -5.03 1.41 -11.94
CA GLN A 394 -5.17 0.06 -12.53
C GLN A 394 -5.51 0.10 -14.02
N GLY A 395 -5.35 1.25 -14.64
CA GLY A 395 -5.66 1.49 -16.04
C GLY A 395 -7.10 1.91 -16.28
N VAL A 396 -7.32 2.54 -17.41
CA VAL A 396 -8.65 2.87 -17.91
C VAL A 396 -9.12 1.71 -18.77
N PRO A 397 -10.34 1.16 -18.58
CA PRO A 397 -10.86 0.11 -19.42
C PRO A 397 -11.00 0.63 -20.86
N ILE A 398 -10.04 0.29 -21.71
CA ILE A 398 -10.12 0.60 -23.14
C ILE A 398 -11.30 -0.19 -23.69
N LYS A 399 -12.31 0.50 -24.21
CA LYS A 399 -13.37 -0.15 -25.00
C LYS A 399 -12.66 -0.88 -26.14
N LYS A 400 -12.59 -2.20 -26.07
CA LYS A 400 -12.09 -3.03 -27.17
C LYS A 400 -13.03 -2.77 -28.36
N PHE A 401 -12.62 -1.92 -29.27
CA PHE A 401 -13.17 -2.00 -30.60
C PHE A 401 -12.94 -3.43 -31.06
N THR A 402 -14.00 -4.07 -31.55
CA THR A 402 -13.96 -5.44 -32.10
C THR A 402 -12.81 -5.56 -33.09
N THR A 403 -11.65 -5.92 -32.59
CA THR A 403 -10.52 -6.33 -33.40
C THR A 403 -10.92 -7.64 -34.03
N ASN A 404 -10.85 -7.72 -35.37
CA ASN A 404 -11.04 -8.96 -36.08
C ASN A 404 -10.22 -10.06 -35.39
N ILE A 405 -10.83 -11.23 -35.19
CA ILE A 405 -10.23 -12.39 -34.52
C ILE A 405 -8.85 -12.71 -35.11
N ALA A 406 -8.65 -12.46 -36.43
CA ALA A 406 -7.38 -12.60 -37.13
C ALA A 406 -6.26 -11.66 -36.59
N LEU A 407 -6.59 -10.46 -36.13
CA LEU A 407 -5.62 -9.53 -35.51
C LEU A 407 -5.27 -9.93 -34.08
N ALA A 408 -6.22 -10.51 -33.33
CA ALA A 408 -6.01 -10.98 -31.96
C ALA A 408 -5.11 -12.22 -31.91
N VAL A 409 -5.07 -13.03 -32.97
CA VAL A 409 -4.23 -14.23 -33.11
C VAL A 409 -2.84 -13.90 -33.67
N SER A 410 -2.64 -12.71 -34.29
CA SER A 410 -1.34 -12.34 -34.83
C SER A 410 -0.34 -12.07 -33.69
N ASN A 411 0.85 -12.65 -33.77
CA ASN A 411 1.98 -12.36 -32.88
C ASN A 411 2.64 -10.99 -33.16
N ASN A 412 1.91 -10.08 -33.83
CA ASN A 412 2.41 -8.75 -34.12
C ASN A 412 2.43 -7.91 -32.82
N PRO A 413 3.58 -7.42 -32.36
CA PRO A 413 3.69 -6.58 -31.16
C PRO A 413 2.84 -5.31 -31.21
N LEU A 414 2.53 -4.79 -32.42
CA LEU A 414 1.65 -3.63 -32.62
C LEU A 414 0.16 -3.97 -32.46
N ALA A 415 -0.23 -5.25 -32.46
CA ALA A 415 -1.61 -5.70 -32.25
C ALA A 415 -1.91 -6.09 -30.80
N LYS A 416 -0.89 -6.19 -29.95
CA LYS A 416 -1.09 -6.39 -28.50
C LYS A 416 -1.58 -5.08 -27.93
N PRO A 417 -2.75 -5.05 -27.23
CA PRO A 417 -3.14 -3.86 -26.49
C PRO A 417 -2.01 -3.57 -25.51
N ASP A 418 -1.58 -2.32 -25.42
CA ASP A 418 -0.64 -1.87 -24.38
C ASP A 418 -1.21 -2.33 -23.03
N GLU A 419 -0.58 -3.31 -22.41
CA GLU A 419 -0.91 -3.73 -21.05
C GLU A 419 -0.56 -2.55 -20.15
N GLN A 420 -1.58 -1.89 -19.65
CA GLN A 420 -1.39 -0.82 -18.68
C GLN A 420 -0.84 -1.43 -17.40
N ASP A 421 0.32 -0.91 -16.96
CA ASP A 421 0.99 -1.38 -15.76
C ASP A 421 0.27 -0.82 -14.51
N PRO A 422 -0.31 -1.67 -13.65
CA PRO A 422 -0.92 -1.21 -12.41
C PRO A 422 0.14 -0.56 -11.54
N THR A 423 -0.13 0.67 -11.13
CA THR A 423 0.84 1.49 -10.41
C THR A 423 0.23 2.05 -9.14
N LEU A 424 0.93 1.88 -8.02
CA LEU A 424 0.59 2.52 -6.77
C LEU A 424 1.48 3.76 -6.59
N PHE A 425 0.84 4.91 -6.48
CA PHE A 425 1.50 6.16 -6.15
C PHE A 425 1.38 6.42 -4.65
N CYS A 426 2.43 6.87 -4.01
CA CYS A 426 2.41 7.18 -2.60
C CYS A 426 3.30 8.36 -2.25
N THR A 427 2.90 9.09 -1.22
CA THR A 427 3.72 10.12 -0.57
C THR A 427 4.42 9.52 0.65
N ALA A 428 5.45 10.18 1.13
CA ALA A 428 6.14 9.79 2.35
C ALA A 428 6.25 10.96 3.33
N PHE A 429 6.25 10.64 4.62
CA PHE A 429 6.32 11.59 5.71
C PHE A 429 7.52 12.55 5.60
N LYS A 430 7.27 13.85 5.64
CA LYS A 430 8.28 14.92 5.50
C LYS A 430 9.15 14.79 4.25
N ARG A 431 8.59 14.33 3.12
CA ARG A 431 9.34 14.19 1.87
C ARG A 431 8.72 15.02 0.75
N ALA A 432 9.58 15.69 0.00
CA ALA A 432 9.21 16.45 -1.18
C ALA A 432 9.11 15.57 -2.45
N ARG A 433 8.90 14.27 -2.29
CA ARG A 433 8.83 13.29 -3.38
C ARG A 433 7.64 12.38 -3.22
N PHE A 434 7.03 12.00 -4.35
CA PHE A 434 6.12 10.86 -4.39
C PHE A 434 6.80 9.69 -5.11
N TYR A 435 6.37 8.50 -4.79
CA TYR A 435 7.00 7.25 -5.15
C TYR A 435 6.04 6.41 -5.96
N MET A 436 6.58 5.64 -6.90
CA MET A 436 5.81 4.85 -7.85
C MET A 436 6.22 3.38 -7.73
N PHE A 437 5.28 2.52 -7.31
CA PHE A 437 5.41 1.07 -7.27
C PHE A 437 4.65 0.47 -8.44
N THR A 438 5.32 -0.35 -9.24
CA THR A 438 4.76 -0.95 -10.46
C THR A 438 4.71 -2.47 -10.33
N LYS A 439 4.31 -3.14 -11.40
CA LYS A 439 4.33 -4.60 -11.48
C LYS A 439 5.77 -5.14 -11.60
N ASN A 440 6.61 -4.42 -12.31
CA ASN A 440 7.99 -4.83 -12.56
C ASN A 440 8.92 -4.23 -11.52
N GLU A 441 9.83 -5.05 -10.99
CA GLU A 441 10.91 -4.56 -10.15
C GLU A 441 11.94 -3.82 -11.01
N PRO A 442 12.55 -2.74 -10.49
CA PRO A 442 13.68 -2.12 -11.17
C PRO A 442 14.80 -3.16 -11.30
N ASP A 443 15.30 -3.37 -12.52
CA ASP A 443 16.37 -4.32 -12.80
C ASP A 443 17.60 -4.02 -11.94
N THR A 444 17.95 -4.97 -11.08
CA THR A 444 19.16 -4.90 -10.24
C THR A 444 20.42 -5.33 -10.99
N ASP A 445 20.30 -5.96 -12.16
CA ASP A 445 21.43 -6.42 -12.95
C ASP A 445 22.09 -5.26 -13.74
N PRO A 446 23.33 -4.86 -13.39
CA PRO A 446 24.02 -3.78 -14.11
C PRO A 446 24.38 -4.14 -15.55
N THR A 447 24.18 -5.39 -15.96
CA THR A 447 24.49 -5.90 -17.30
C THR A 447 23.31 -5.87 -18.26
N SER A 448 22.08 -5.66 -17.77
CA SER A 448 20.91 -5.55 -18.63
C SER A 448 20.91 -4.20 -19.35
N LYS A 449 20.69 -4.20 -20.67
CA LYS A 449 20.61 -2.97 -21.48
C LYS A 449 19.47 -2.01 -21.06
N LEU A 450 18.57 -2.46 -20.20
CA LEU A 450 17.43 -1.72 -19.64
C LEU A 450 17.70 -1.19 -18.23
N ALA A 451 18.73 -1.70 -17.53
CA ALA A 451 19.03 -1.39 -16.13
C ALA A 451 19.33 0.10 -15.86
N GLY A 452 19.72 0.86 -16.88
CA GLY A 452 20.08 2.28 -16.74
C GLY A 452 18.93 3.26 -16.92
N GLN A 453 17.78 2.84 -17.49
CA GLN A 453 16.71 3.77 -17.85
C GLN A 453 15.60 3.90 -16.81
N ASP A 454 15.37 2.88 -15.99
CA ASP A 454 14.21 2.84 -15.11
C ASP A 454 14.53 3.00 -13.60
N ARG A 455 15.79 2.84 -13.21
CA ARG A 455 16.22 2.99 -11.82
C ARG A 455 16.61 4.43 -11.50
N ASP A 456 16.08 4.98 -10.41
CA ASP A 456 16.42 6.33 -9.90
C ASP A 456 17.70 6.28 -9.04
N ILE A 457 18.82 5.95 -9.67
CA ILE A 457 20.15 5.72 -9.03
C ILE A 457 20.59 6.91 -8.16
N PHE A 458 20.19 8.14 -8.55
CA PHE A 458 20.62 9.36 -7.85
C PHE A 458 19.87 9.60 -6.53
N ASN A 459 18.71 9.00 -6.36
CA ASN A 459 17.81 9.25 -5.24
C ASN A 459 17.61 8.03 -4.34
N GLU A 460 18.00 6.86 -4.81
CA GLU A 460 18.02 5.64 -3.99
C GLU A 460 19.17 5.67 -2.99
N LYS A 461 18.90 5.23 -1.76
CA LYS A 461 19.97 4.84 -0.87
C LYS A 461 20.52 3.51 -1.37
N PRO A 462 21.86 3.37 -1.49
CA PRO A 462 22.45 2.11 -1.87
C PRO A 462 22.02 1.02 -0.87
N THR A 463 21.74 -0.17 -1.37
CA THR A 463 21.42 -1.32 -0.53
C THR A 463 22.59 -1.67 0.39
N ARG A 464 22.31 -2.40 1.48
CA ARG A 464 23.36 -2.86 2.39
C ARG A 464 24.45 -3.66 1.65
N GLU A 465 24.06 -4.42 0.63
CA GLU A 465 24.97 -5.18 -0.22
C GLU A 465 25.83 -4.25 -1.10
N GLU A 466 25.24 -3.22 -1.69
CA GLU A 466 25.98 -2.22 -2.47
C GLU A 466 26.90 -1.37 -1.59
N GLN A 467 26.49 -1.05 -0.36
CA GLN A 467 27.33 -0.37 0.62
C GLN A 467 28.51 -1.27 1.07
N ALA A 468 28.26 -2.57 1.22
CA ALA A 468 29.32 -3.53 1.53
C ALA A 468 30.33 -3.64 0.39
N ILE A 469 29.87 -3.64 -0.87
CA ILE A 469 30.73 -3.65 -2.06
C ILE A 469 31.62 -2.38 -2.13
N ALA A 470 31.06 -1.22 -1.76
CA ALA A 470 31.83 0.03 -1.74
C ALA A 470 32.90 0.07 -0.64
N SER A 471 32.75 -0.71 0.43
CA SER A 471 33.71 -0.84 1.52
C SER A 471 34.72 -1.97 1.30
N GLU A 472 34.48 -2.90 0.37
CA GLU A 472 35.41 -3.95 -0.01
C GLU A 472 36.41 -3.42 -1.05
N ASN A 473 37.69 -3.65 -0.82
CA ASN A 473 38.74 -3.32 -1.77
C ASN A 473 38.43 -3.93 -3.16
N PRO A 474 38.58 -3.17 -4.27
CA PRO A 474 38.23 -3.63 -5.61
C PRO A 474 39.03 -4.84 -6.13
N GLY A 475 39.90 -5.43 -5.30
CA GLY A 475 40.66 -6.65 -5.60
C GLY A 475 40.16 -7.93 -4.94
N ALA A 476 39.23 -7.87 -4.02
CA ALA A 476 38.71 -9.07 -3.36
C ALA A 476 37.60 -9.70 -4.21
N LYS A 477 37.94 -10.63 -5.09
CA LYS A 477 36.98 -11.53 -5.73
C LYS A 477 36.14 -12.19 -4.65
N LYS A 478 34.81 -12.03 -4.69
CA LYS A 478 33.88 -12.79 -3.83
C LYS A 478 34.22 -14.26 -3.94
N LYS A 479 34.86 -14.83 -2.91
CA LYS A 479 35.12 -16.27 -2.85
C LYS A 479 33.75 -16.94 -2.70
N HIS A 480 33.33 -17.71 -3.70
CA HIS A 480 32.15 -18.56 -3.56
C HIS A 480 32.40 -19.53 -2.40
N VAL A 481 31.63 -19.38 -1.35
CA VAL A 481 31.71 -20.23 -0.17
C VAL A 481 31.01 -21.55 -0.48
N ILE A 482 31.77 -22.60 -0.64
CA ILE A 482 31.25 -23.94 -0.96
C ILE A 482 30.77 -24.60 0.33
N THR A 483 29.51 -24.97 0.42
CA THR A 483 28.87 -25.56 1.60
C THR A 483 28.59 -27.06 1.47
N SER A 484 28.77 -27.64 0.29
CA SER A 484 28.55 -29.07 0.05
C SER A 484 29.55 -29.62 -0.95
N ALA A 485 29.88 -30.90 -0.82
CA ALA A 485 30.68 -31.66 -1.76
C ALA A 485 30.14 -33.09 -1.91
N ILE A 486 30.36 -33.69 -3.07
CA ILE A 486 29.99 -35.08 -3.33
C ILE A 486 31.27 -35.84 -3.70
N LEU A 487 31.58 -36.92 -2.97
CA LEU A 487 32.62 -37.85 -3.30
C LEU A 487 32.06 -39.02 -4.07
N HIS A 488 32.43 -39.15 -5.34
CA HIS A 488 32.02 -40.27 -6.18
C HIS A 488 32.98 -41.45 -5.91
N THR A 489 32.46 -42.52 -5.31
CA THR A 489 33.25 -43.68 -4.97
C THR A 489 32.77 -44.92 -5.72
N THR A 490 33.58 -45.98 -5.81
CA THR A 490 33.19 -47.26 -6.41
C THR A 490 32.03 -47.96 -5.70
N ALA A 491 31.74 -47.56 -4.44
CA ALA A 491 30.67 -48.12 -3.64
C ALA A 491 29.42 -47.20 -3.57
N GLY A 492 29.43 -46.07 -4.28
CA GLY A 492 28.35 -45.06 -4.31
C GLY A 492 28.80 -43.68 -3.91
N ASP A 493 27.90 -42.73 -3.97
CA ASP A 493 28.17 -41.33 -3.68
C ASP A 493 28.09 -41.01 -2.18
N ILE A 494 29.06 -40.26 -1.68
CA ILE A 494 29.08 -39.77 -0.30
C ILE A 494 28.86 -38.26 -0.32
N HIS A 495 27.77 -37.81 0.26
CA HIS A 495 27.41 -36.40 0.36
C HIS A 495 28.00 -35.79 1.64
N LEU A 496 28.85 -34.76 1.49
CA LEU A 496 29.46 -34.04 2.57
C LEU A 496 28.87 -32.66 2.73
N GLN A 497 28.58 -32.28 3.96
CA GLN A 497 28.23 -30.91 4.31
C GLN A 497 29.47 -30.22 4.89
N LEU A 498 29.85 -29.08 4.33
CA LEU A 498 30.98 -28.29 4.74
C LEU A 498 30.52 -27.08 5.59
N TYR A 499 31.30 -26.75 6.61
CA TYR A 499 31.04 -25.62 7.50
C TYR A 499 32.12 -24.56 7.41
N PRO A 500 32.26 -23.86 6.28
CA PRO A 500 33.37 -22.90 6.05
C PRO A 500 33.29 -21.69 6.98
N GLN A 501 32.13 -21.42 7.60
CA GLN A 501 31.98 -20.36 8.60
C GLN A 501 32.67 -20.70 9.92
N LEU A 502 32.74 -21.98 10.27
CA LEU A 502 33.38 -22.45 11.49
C LEU A 502 34.87 -22.75 11.29
N VAL A 503 35.22 -23.35 10.15
CA VAL A 503 36.59 -23.78 9.82
C VAL A 503 36.98 -23.34 8.40
N PRO A 504 37.25 -22.06 8.18
CA PRO A 504 37.47 -21.51 6.84
C PRO A 504 38.71 -22.09 6.16
N LYS A 505 39.83 -22.20 6.86
CA LYS A 505 41.07 -22.74 6.29
C LYS A 505 40.95 -24.22 5.90
N THR A 506 40.33 -25.04 6.75
CA THR A 506 40.11 -26.47 6.46
C THR A 506 39.17 -26.66 5.25
N GLY A 507 38.11 -25.85 5.15
CA GLY A 507 37.23 -25.83 3.99
C GLY A 507 37.96 -25.43 2.70
N GLU A 508 38.81 -24.41 2.77
CA GLU A 508 39.62 -23.96 1.62
C GLU A 508 40.62 -25.02 1.19
N ASN A 509 41.28 -25.70 2.15
CA ASN A 509 42.20 -26.80 1.87
C ASN A 509 41.48 -27.94 1.12
N PHE A 510 40.38 -28.43 1.66
CA PHE A 510 39.62 -29.53 1.05
C PHE A 510 39.13 -29.17 -0.36
N VAL A 511 38.51 -28.01 -0.54
CA VAL A 511 38.00 -27.56 -1.83
C VAL A 511 39.15 -27.29 -2.82
N GLY A 512 40.27 -26.73 -2.36
CA GLY A 512 41.41 -26.46 -3.19
C GLY A 512 42.09 -27.74 -3.71
N LEU A 513 42.24 -28.72 -2.86
CA LEU A 513 42.76 -30.04 -3.23
C LEU A 513 41.79 -30.78 -4.16
N ALA A 514 40.49 -30.71 -3.90
CA ALA A 514 39.46 -31.28 -4.80
C ALA A 514 39.51 -30.67 -6.21
N LYS A 515 39.66 -29.33 -6.31
CA LYS A 515 39.81 -28.64 -7.61
C LYS A 515 41.12 -29.02 -8.34
N LYS A 516 42.20 -29.37 -7.61
CA LYS A 516 43.44 -29.88 -8.20
C LYS A 516 43.34 -31.34 -8.64
N GLY A 517 42.22 -32.02 -8.36
CA GLY A 517 42.03 -33.44 -8.67
C GLY A 517 42.82 -34.37 -7.73
N TYR A 518 43.27 -33.85 -6.59
CA TYR A 518 44.10 -34.58 -5.63
C TYR A 518 43.45 -35.87 -5.13
N TYR A 519 42.14 -35.91 -4.97
CA TYR A 519 41.40 -37.06 -4.47
C TYR A 519 41.06 -38.09 -5.56
N ASN A 520 41.38 -37.82 -6.82
CA ASN A 520 41.07 -38.73 -7.91
C ASN A 520 41.90 -40.01 -7.84
N GLY A 521 41.24 -41.17 -7.74
CA GLY A 521 41.90 -42.45 -7.65
C GLY A 521 42.54 -42.80 -6.28
N VAL A 522 42.32 -41.95 -5.27
CA VAL A 522 42.81 -42.19 -3.91
C VAL A 522 41.89 -43.19 -3.21
N ILE A 523 42.49 -44.17 -2.51
CA ILE A 523 41.75 -45.21 -1.79
C ILE A 523 41.41 -44.79 -0.37
N PHE A 524 40.36 -45.40 0.19
CA PHE A 524 40.14 -45.36 1.64
C PHE A 524 41.02 -46.42 2.29
N HIS A 525 42.19 -46.02 2.74
CA HIS A 525 43.19 -46.94 3.28
C HIS A 525 42.81 -47.45 4.69
N ARG A 526 41.88 -46.80 5.39
CA ARG A 526 41.41 -47.26 6.69
C ARG A 526 39.89 -47.09 6.80
N VAL A 527 39.20 -48.20 7.03
CA VAL A 527 37.76 -48.23 7.22
C VAL A 527 37.45 -49.03 8.48
N ILE A 528 36.87 -48.35 9.49
CA ILE A 528 36.45 -48.99 10.75
C ILE A 528 34.93 -48.84 10.87
N LYS A 529 34.24 -49.97 10.85
CA LYS A 529 32.76 -50.04 10.89
C LYS A 529 32.22 -49.31 12.11
N LYS A 530 31.26 -48.40 11.88
CA LYS A 530 30.61 -47.56 12.90
C LYS A 530 31.52 -46.58 13.66
N PHE A 531 32.71 -46.32 13.16
CA PHE A 531 33.63 -45.38 13.80
C PHE A 531 34.11 -44.31 12.81
N MET A 532 34.94 -44.67 11.81
CA MET A 532 35.52 -43.71 10.87
C MET A 532 35.94 -44.36 9.55
N ILE A 533 36.06 -43.54 8.53
CA ILE A 533 36.74 -43.82 7.26
C ILE A 533 37.86 -42.77 7.07
N GLN A 534 39.01 -43.18 6.53
CA GLN A 534 40.15 -42.31 6.31
C GLN A 534 40.66 -42.46 4.87
N THR A 535 40.87 -41.31 4.24
CA THR A 535 41.36 -41.18 2.87
C THR A 535 42.18 -39.91 2.74
N GLY A 536 42.72 -39.61 1.57
CA GLY A 536 43.49 -38.39 1.30
C GLY A 536 45.01 -38.61 1.24
N ASP A 537 45.44 -39.86 1.40
CA ASP A 537 46.84 -40.25 1.19
C ASP A 537 46.98 -40.88 -0.21
N PRO A 538 47.72 -40.26 -1.14
CA PRO A 538 47.93 -40.83 -2.49
C PRO A 538 48.67 -42.15 -2.49
N LEU A 539 49.54 -42.41 -1.48
CA LEU A 539 50.26 -43.67 -1.35
C LEU A 539 49.42 -44.78 -0.74
N GLY A 540 48.36 -44.44 0.00
CA GLY A 540 47.42 -45.37 0.59
C GLY A 540 47.97 -46.19 1.76
N ASP A 541 49.09 -45.79 2.35
CA ASP A 541 49.72 -46.44 3.51
C ASP A 541 49.46 -45.69 4.83
N GLY A 542 48.89 -44.51 4.77
CA GLY A 542 48.54 -43.67 5.91
C GLY A 542 49.68 -42.74 6.38
N THR A 543 50.79 -42.65 5.66
CA THR A 543 51.97 -41.82 6.01
C THR A 543 52.10 -40.57 5.14
N GLY A 544 51.38 -40.53 4.02
CA GLY A 544 51.38 -39.43 3.05
C GLY A 544 50.23 -38.46 3.24
N GLY A 545 50.28 -37.42 2.46
CA GLY A 545 49.25 -36.36 2.37
C GLY A 545 49.90 -34.97 2.35
N GLU A 546 49.28 -34.09 1.57
CA GLU A 546 49.73 -32.71 1.46
C GLU A 546 48.57 -31.74 1.71
N SER A 547 48.87 -30.57 2.26
CA SER A 547 47.91 -29.46 2.28
C SER A 547 48.01 -28.62 1.00
N LEU A 548 47.04 -27.78 0.76
CA LEU A 548 47.04 -26.85 -0.36
C LEU A 548 48.26 -25.93 -0.35
N TRP A 549 48.83 -25.70 0.82
CA TRP A 549 49.97 -24.80 1.10
C TRP A 549 51.30 -25.54 1.30
N GLY A 550 51.32 -26.88 1.18
CA GLY A 550 52.52 -27.68 1.24
C GLY A 550 53.05 -28.00 2.65
N GLY A 551 52.31 -27.69 3.70
CA GLY A 551 52.69 -27.96 5.08
C GLY A 551 51.49 -27.99 6.02
N GLU A 552 51.70 -28.14 7.31
CA GLU A 552 50.68 -28.07 8.35
C GLU A 552 50.10 -26.66 8.43
N PHE A 553 48.83 -26.57 8.78
CA PHE A 553 48.13 -25.29 8.96
C PHE A 553 47.22 -25.32 10.20
N GLU A 554 47.13 -24.20 10.88
CA GLU A 554 46.24 -23.98 12.02
C GLU A 554 44.84 -23.48 11.58
#